data_e5017bdda98913485f9dc9f7ae251b78
#
_entry.id   e5017bdda98913485f9dc9f7ae251b78
#
_cell.length_a   1.000
_cell.length_b   1.000
_cell.length_c   1.000
_cell.angle_alpha   90.00
_cell.angle_beta   90.00
_cell.angle_gamma   90.00
#
_symmetry.space_group_name_H-M   'P 1'
#
loop_
_entity.id
_entity.type
_entity.pdbx_description
1 polymer ?
#
loop_
_entity_poly.entity_id
_entity_poly.type
_entity_poly.pdbx_seq_one_letter_code
_entity_poly.pdbx_strand_id
1 'polypeptide(L)'
;KINYFDPTGEKLDFKKFNNVTFSNNIKDAIKKSDLIIIHTEWNDFKNINFKKDVKNKKFSIFDMRNIYSADKMKDNKIKYFSIGN
;
A
#
# COMPACT_ATOMS: atom_id res chain seq x y z
N LYS A 1 13.26 -2.13 5.79
CA LYS A 1 13.07 -0.81 5.22
C LYS A 1 11.60 -0.57 4.93
N ILE A 2 11.10 0.58 5.38
CA ILE A 2 9.69 0.96 5.24
C ILE A 2 9.59 2.22 4.38
N ASN A 3 8.77 2.14 3.34
CA ASN A 3 8.36 3.31 2.57
C ASN A 3 6.91 3.60 2.88
N TYR A 4 6.57 4.86 3.07
CA TYR A 4 5.18 5.22 3.32
C TYR A 4 4.75 6.41 2.48
N PHE A 5 3.45 6.51 2.27
CA PHE A 5 2.81 7.63 1.63
C PHE A 5 1.63 8.07 2.47
N ASP A 6 1.47 9.39 2.63
CA ASP A 6 0.32 9.99 3.30
C ASP A 6 -0.06 11.25 2.53
N PRO A 7 -1.33 11.35 2.07
CA PRO A 7 -1.78 12.53 1.32
C PRO A 7 -1.63 13.85 2.08
N THR A 8 -1.56 13.80 3.41
CA THR A 8 -1.36 15.00 4.23
C THR A 8 0.10 15.39 4.40
N GLY A 9 1.02 14.61 3.80
CA GLY A 9 2.44 14.92 3.80
C GLY A 9 3.26 14.09 4.76
N GLU A 10 4.56 14.37 4.79
CA GLU A 10 5.51 13.65 5.61
C GLU A 10 5.24 13.84 7.09
N LYS A 11 5.32 12.75 7.87
CA LYS A 11 5.12 12.78 9.32
C LYS A 11 6.45 13.01 10.03
N LEU A 12 6.51 14.09 10.81
CA LEU A 12 7.73 14.44 11.57
C LEU A 12 8.13 13.34 12.55
N ASP A 13 7.17 12.64 13.13
CA ASP A 13 7.44 11.56 14.07
C ASP A 13 8.25 10.42 13.45
N PHE A 14 8.18 10.25 12.14
CA PHE A 14 8.89 9.18 11.44
C PHE A 14 10.26 9.59 10.94
N LYS A 15 10.59 10.87 10.92
CA LYS A 15 11.88 11.36 10.42
C LYS A 15 13.07 10.86 11.20
N LYS A 16 12.87 10.54 12.47
CA LYS A 16 13.94 10.05 13.34
C LYS A 16 14.36 8.60 13.06
N PHE A 17 13.60 7.88 12.24
CA PHE A 17 13.88 6.48 11.95
C PHE A 17 14.64 6.36 10.63
N ASN A 18 15.84 5.76 10.70
CA ASN A 18 16.69 5.63 9.51
C ASN A 18 16.14 4.66 8.47
N ASN A 19 15.30 3.72 8.89
CA ASN A 19 14.75 2.70 8.00
C ASN A 19 13.36 3.04 7.46
N VAL A 20 12.89 4.27 7.69
CA VAL A 20 11.58 4.74 7.23
C VAL A 20 11.77 5.90 6.27
N THR A 21 11.19 5.78 5.09
CA THR A 21 11.31 6.79 4.03
C THR A 21 9.92 7.23 3.58
N PHE A 22 9.73 8.53 3.46
CA PHE A 22 8.50 9.08 2.91
C PHE A 22 8.62 9.17 1.39
N SER A 23 7.57 8.74 0.69
CA SER A 23 7.45 8.87 -0.76
C SER A 23 6.40 9.92 -1.10
N ASN A 24 6.69 10.76 -2.09
CA ASN A 24 5.79 11.86 -2.47
C ASN A 24 4.55 11.39 -3.23
N ASN A 25 4.57 10.18 -3.74
CA ASN A 25 3.41 9.62 -4.44
C ASN A 25 3.27 8.14 -4.15
N ILE A 26 2.06 7.63 -4.39
CA ILE A 26 1.69 6.25 -4.08
C ILE A 26 2.53 5.26 -4.90
N LYS A 27 2.73 5.52 -6.18
CA LYS A 27 3.45 4.60 -7.07
C LYS A 27 4.87 4.37 -6.59
N ASP A 28 5.56 5.42 -6.17
CA ASP A 28 6.93 5.28 -5.66
C ASP A 28 6.95 4.52 -4.33
N ALA A 29 5.94 4.73 -3.49
CA ALA A 29 5.88 4.05 -2.20
C ALA A 29 5.74 2.54 -2.35
N ILE A 30 4.96 2.06 -3.33
CA ILE A 30 4.62 0.64 -3.47
C ILE A 30 5.49 -0.11 -4.48
N LYS A 31 6.26 0.58 -5.27
CA LYS A 31 6.95 0.02 -6.45
C LYS A 31 7.77 -1.23 -6.17
N LYS A 32 8.48 -1.26 -5.04
CA LYS A 32 9.36 -2.37 -4.65
C LYS A 32 8.87 -3.09 -3.40
N SER A 33 7.61 -2.99 -3.09
CA SER A 33 7.08 -3.52 -1.84
C SER A 33 6.88 -5.03 -1.88
N ASP A 34 7.15 -5.68 -0.75
CA ASP A 34 6.79 -7.07 -0.50
C ASP A 34 5.45 -7.16 0.21
N LEU A 35 5.16 -6.18 1.05
CA LEU A 35 3.92 -6.07 1.80
C LEU A 35 3.44 -4.64 1.75
N ILE A 36 2.18 -4.47 1.39
CA ILE A 36 1.52 -3.17 1.34
C ILE A 36 0.45 -3.17 2.43
N ILE A 37 0.53 -2.19 3.32
CA ILE A 37 -0.45 -2.01 4.39
C ILE A 37 -1.28 -0.77 4.10
N ILE A 38 -2.59 -0.95 3.98
CA ILE A 38 -3.53 0.15 3.78
C ILE A 38 -4.10 0.51 5.15
N HIS A 39 -3.67 1.64 5.68
CA HIS A 39 -4.04 2.06 7.03
C HIS A 39 -5.11 3.15 7.04
N THR A 40 -5.21 3.94 5.99
CA THR A 40 -6.18 5.03 5.88
C THR A 40 -7.02 4.87 4.62
N GLU A 41 -8.25 5.40 4.65
CA GLU A 41 -9.17 5.32 3.52
C GLU A 41 -9.12 6.61 2.70
N TRP A 42 -8.53 6.53 1.51
CA TRP A 42 -8.46 7.63 0.56
C TRP A 42 -8.98 7.18 -0.80
N ASN A 43 -9.78 8.02 -1.45
CA ASN A 43 -10.37 7.67 -2.74
C ASN A 43 -9.32 7.36 -3.80
N ASP A 44 -8.20 8.04 -3.77
CA ASP A 44 -7.12 7.85 -4.75
C ASP A 44 -6.54 6.43 -4.70
N PHE A 45 -6.64 5.75 -3.57
CA PHE A 45 -6.14 4.38 -3.44
C PHE A 45 -6.91 3.41 -4.33
N LYS A 46 -8.18 3.69 -4.61
CA LYS A 46 -9.01 2.83 -5.46
C LYS A 46 -8.57 2.82 -6.92
N ASN A 47 -7.76 3.79 -7.32
CA ASN A 47 -7.26 3.92 -8.68
C ASN A 47 -5.90 3.25 -8.89
N ILE A 48 -5.33 2.64 -7.86
CA ILE A 48 -4.04 1.96 -7.96
C ILE A 48 -4.18 0.66 -8.74
N ASN A 49 -3.35 0.49 -9.76
CA ASN A 49 -3.24 -0.80 -10.44
C ASN A 49 -2.03 -1.52 -9.87
N PHE A 50 -2.26 -2.36 -8.86
CA PHE A 50 -1.18 -3.01 -8.14
C PHE A 50 -0.33 -3.91 -9.02
N LYS A 51 -0.93 -4.61 -9.96
CA LYS A 51 -0.18 -5.48 -10.88
C LYS A 51 0.82 -4.72 -11.73
N LYS A 52 0.44 -3.52 -12.14
CA LYS A 52 1.29 -2.67 -12.98
C LYS A 52 2.29 -1.90 -12.15
N ASP A 53 1.85 -1.36 -11.02
CA ASP A 53 2.64 -0.40 -10.23
C ASP A 53 3.61 -1.06 -9.27
N VAL A 54 3.37 -2.32 -8.87
CA VAL A 54 4.28 -3.08 -7.99
C VAL A 54 5.17 -3.96 -8.86
N LYS A 55 6.48 -3.74 -8.80
CA LYS A 55 7.45 -4.49 -9.60
C LYS A 55 7.72 -5.88 -9.03
N ASN A 56 7.57 -6.06 -7.73
CA ASN A 56 7.74 -7.36 -7.09
C ASN A 56 6.49 -8.21 -7.34
N LYS A 57 6.65 -9.35 -8.00
CA LYS A 57 5.51 -10.22 -8.33
C LYS A 57 4.95 -10.99 -7.14
N LYS A 58 5.67 -11.03 -6.03
CA LYS A 58 5.28 -11.77 -4.83
C LYS A 58 4.96 -10.82 -3.68
N PHE A 59 4.09 -9.86 -3.93
CA PHE A 59 3.69 -8.95 -2.89
C PHE A 59 2.35 -9.34 -2.28
N SER A 60 2.10 -8.89 -1.06
CA SER A 60 0.82 -9.08 -0.35
C SER A 60 0.25 -7.74 0.05
N ILE A 61 -1.07 -7.66 0.16
CA ILE A 61 -1.78 -6.48 0.62
C ILE A 61 -2.52 -6.80 1.90
N PHE A 62 -2.33 -5.99 2.93
CA PHE A 62 -3.12 -6.03 4.15
C PHE A 62 -3.95 -4.74 4.21
N ASP A 63 -5.25 -4.87 3.95
CA ASP A 63 -6.17 -3.74 3.88
C ASP A 63 -6.91 -3.61 5.21
N MET A 64 -6.45 -2.70 6.03
CA MET A 64 -7.03 -2.47 7.36
C MET A 64 -8.32 -1.66 7.31
N ARG A 65 -8.69 -1.15 6.15
CA ARG A 65 -9.88 -0.30 5.99
C ARG A 65 -10.95 -0.91 5.09
N ASN A 66 -10.71 -2.13 4.58
CA ASN A 66 -11.66 -2.83 3.70
C ASN A 66 -12.04 -2.01 2.46
N ILE A 67 -11.05 -1.33 1.87
CA ILE A 67 -11.27 -0.45 0.71
C ILE A 67 -11.52 -1.26 -0.56
N TYR A 68 -10.84 -2.40 -0.69
CA TYR A 68 -10.86 -3.17 -1.93
C TYR A 68 -11.76 -4.39 -1.82
N SER A 69 -12.19 -4.87 -2.99
CA SER A 69 -12.96 -6.12 -3.09
C SER A 69 -12.03 -7.34 -3.02
N ALA A 70 -12.29 -8.23 -2.08
CA ALA A 70 -11.52 -9.47 -1.96
C ALA A 70 -11.62 -10.32 -3.23
N ASP A 71 -12.80 -10.35 -3.85
CA ASP A 71 -13.01 -11.13 -5.08
C ASP A 71 -12.18 -10.59 -6.24
N LYS A 72 -12.13 -9.27 -6.41
CA LYS A 72 -11.32 -8.67 -7.46
C LYS A 72 -9.82 -8.91 -7.24
N MET A 73 -9.38 -8.88 -5.99
CA MET A 73 -7.98 -9.17 -5.67
C MET A 73 -7.63 -10.62 -5.98
N LYS A 74 -8.52 -11.55 -5.65
CA LYS A 74 -8.34 -12.96 -5.96
C LYS A 74 -8.29 -13.20 -7.47
N ASP A 75 -9.19 -12.56 -8.22
CA ASP A 75 -9.23 -12.66 -9.68
C ASP A 75 -7.91 -12.18 -10.32
N ASN A 76 -7.27 -11.20 -9.70
CA ASN A 76 -5.99 -10.68 -10.14
C ASN A 76 -4.80 -11.44 -9.55
N LYS A 77 -5.05 -12.52 -8.80
CA LYS A 77 -4.02 -13.36 -8.19
C LYS A 77 -3.14 -12.59 -7.21
N ILE A 78 -3.71 -11.66 -6.50
CA ILE A 78 -3.04 -10.86 -5.47
C ILE A 78 -3.37 -11.46 -4.11
N LYS A 79 -2.35 -11.69 -3.29
CA LYS A 79 -2.56 -12.10 -1.90
C LYS A 79 -3.12 -10.90 -1.13
N TYR A 80 -4.36 -11.01 -0.70
CA TYR A 80 -5.07 -9.92 -0.09
C TYR A 80 -5.70 -10.38 1.23
N PHE A 81 -5.47 -9.58 2.26
CA PHE A 81 -6.02 -9.81 3.60
C PHE A 81 -6.74 -8.55 4.05
N SER A 82 -7.90 -8.70 4.64
CA SER A 82 -8.63 -7.56 5.18
C SER A 82 -9.23 -7.90 6.53
N ILE A 83 -9.50 -6.86 7.32
CA ILE A 83 -10.11 -7.02 8.64
C ILE A 83 -11.61 -7.18 8.43
N GLY A 84 -12.20 -8.22 9.05
CA GLY A 84 -13.63 -8.39 9.07
C GLY A 84 -14.24 -9.05 7.84
N ASN A 85 -13.42 -9.55 6.95
CA ASN A 85 -13.93 -10.28 5.77
C ASN A 85 -13.40 -11.70 5.76
#